data_17369db44e49ce16e318c1a1456aabe8
#
_entry.id   17369db44e49ce16e318c1a1456aabe8
#
_cell.length_a   1.000
_cell.length_b   1.000
_cell.length_c   1.000
_cell.angle_alpha   90.00
_cell.angle_beta   90.00
_cell.angle_gamma   90.00
#
_symmetry.space_group_name_H-M   'P 1'
#
loop_
_entity.id
_entity.type
_entity.pdbx_description
1 polymer ?
#
loop_
_entity_poly.entity_id
_entity_poly.type
_entity_poly.pdbx_seq_one_letter_code
_entity_poly.pdbx_strand_id
1 'polypeptide(L)'
;MGFDYFCKTEFVATTEIVVMAKSIKIRKGLSLNLKGKAPLEHLSAPKPSSTYGLVPDDYVGVTPKLLVHAGDKVECGTPLFYDKTFPEIKFTSPVAGEVVAVNRGAKRKILSVEV
;
A
#
# COMPACT_ATOMS: atom_id res chain seq x y z
N MET A 1 -9.36 19.29 35.32
CA MET A 1 -8.14 18.51 35.15
C MET A 1 -7.97 18.24 33.65
N GLY A 2 -7.18 19.10 33.02
CA GLY A 2 -6.86 18.94 31.61
C GLY A 2 -5.73 17.93 31.43
N PHE A 3 -5.95 16.93 30.61
CA PHE A 3 -4.86 16.11 30.11
C PHE A 3 -4.31 16.78 28.86
N ASP A 4 -3.37 17.68 29.05
CA ASP A 4 -2.55 18.22 27.98
C ASP A 4 -1.48 17.19 27.62
N TYR A 5 -1.81 16.30 26.71
CA TYR A 5 -0.78 15.57 25.99
C TYR A 5 -0.22 16.46 24.88
N PHE A 6 0.46 17.50 25.29
CA PHE A 6 1.38 18.21 24.44
C PHE A 6 2.63 17.34 24.29
N CYS A 7 2.77 16.70 23.15
CA CYS A 7 4.04 16.16 22.74
C CYS A 7 4.99 17.34 22.50
N LYS A 8 5.72 17.71 23.54
CA LYS A 8 6.81 18.68 23.47
C LYS A 8 7.99 18.01 22.79
N THR A 9 7.95 17.91 21.47
CA THR A 9 9.17 17.78 20.69
C THR A 9 9.76 19.17 20.59
N GLU A 10 10.85 19.39 21.30
CA GLU A 10 11.72 20.54 21.09
C GLU A 10 12.21 20.51 19.64
N PHE A 11 11.54 21.29 18.82
CA PHE A 11 11.97 21.51 17.46
C PHE A 11 13.06 22.58 17.50
N VAL A 12 14.32 22.14 17.36
CA VAL A 12 15.45 23.02 17.12
C VAL A 12 15.16 23.80 15.84
N ALA A 13 15.03 25.10 15.99
CA ALA A 13 14.83 26.03 14.91
C ALA A 13 15.94 25.89 13.86
N THR A 14 15.60 25.38 12.72
CA THR A 14 16.43 25.49 11.52
C THR A 14 15.54 26.04 10.42
N THR A 15 15.77 27.33 10.14
CA THR A 15 15.38 28.06 8.93
C THR A 15 13.93 27.87 8.47
N GLU A 16 13.10 28.84 8.85
CA GLU A 16 11.74 28.99 8.38
C GLU A 16 11.70 29.13 6.86
N ILE A 17 11.44 28.02 6.19
CA ILE A 17 10.80 28.09 4.88
C ILE A 17 9.34 28.36 5.18
N VAL A 18 8.97 29.65 5.22
CA VAL A 18 7.58 30.07 5.22
C VAL A 18 7.00 29.63 3.88
N VAL A 19 6.55 28.37 3.80
CA VAL A 19 5.67 27.95 2.74
C VAL A 19 4.37 28.71 2.99
N MET A 20 4.19 29.80 2.29
CA MET A 20 2.92 30.49 2.19
C MET A 20 1.90 29.51 1.60
N ALA A 21 1.35 28.67 2.43
CA ALA A 21 0.25 27.80 2.06
C ALA A 21 -0.93 28.69 1.67
N LYS A 22 -1.13 28.85 0.36
CA LYS A 22 -2.26 29.60 -0.17
C LYS A 22 -3.53 28.84 0.19
N SER A 23 -4.22 29.28 1.22
CA SER A 23 -5.49 28.72 1.65
C SER A 23 -6.56 29.02 0.61
N ILE A 24 -7.08 27.98 -0.03
CA ILE A 24 -8.20 28.08 -0.98
C ILE A 24 -9.48 27.68 -0.22
N LYS A 25 -10.35 28.66 0.01
CA LYS A 25 -11.64 28.42 0.65
C LYS A 25 -12.68 28.05 -0.40
N ILE A 26 -13.06 26.79 -0.46
CA ILE A 26 -14.11 26.28 -1.36
C ILE A 26 -15.46 26.49 -0.66
N ARG A 27 -16.33 27.31 -1.24
CA ARG A 27 -17.67 27.63 -0.68
C ARG A 27 -18.77 26.71 -1.23
N LYS A 28 -18.54 26.10 -2.40
CA LYS A 28 -19.46 25.16 -3.03
C LYS A 28 -18.69 23.89 -3.40
N GLY A 29 -19.30 22.75 -3.13
CA GLY A 29 -18.77 21.48 -3.61
C GLY A 29 -18.83 21.39 -5.13
N LEU A 30 -17.92 20.62 -5.72
CA LEU A 30 -17.95 20.28 -7.14
C LEU A 30 -18.84 19.06 -7.32
N SER A 31 -19.98 19.22 -7.99
CA SER A 31 -20.83 18.10 -8.39
C SER A 31 -20.50 17.73 -9.83
N LEU A 32 -19.99 16.53 -10.03
CA LEU A 32 -19.76 15.97 -11.34
C LEU A 32 -20.97 15.13 -11.74
N ASN A 33 -21.65 15.51 -12.82
CA ASN A 33 -22.74 14.72 -13.39
C ASN A 33 -22.18 13.55 -14.19
N LEU A 34 -21.78 12.50 -13.49
CA LEU A 34 -21.36 11.25 -14.12
C LEU A 34 -22.61 10.42 -14.45
N LYS A 35 -22.69 9.91 -15.68
CA LYS A 35 -23.70 8.94 -16.07
C LYS A 35 -23.33 7.59 -15.47
N GLY A 36 -24.24 7.02 -14.73
CA GLY A 36 -24.07 5.73 -14.06
C GLY A 36 -24.21 5.88 -12.55
N LYS A 37 -24.86 4.92 -11.95
CA LYS A 37 -25.02 4.80 -10.50
C LYS A 37 -24.78 3.34 -10.13
N ALA A 38 -23.88 3.11 -9.18
CA ALA A 38 -23.73 1.78 -8.63
C ALA A 38 -25.03 1.39 -7.91
N PRO A 39 -25.53 0.15 -8.05
CA PRO A 39 -26.63 -0.34 -7.25
C PRO A 39 -26.25 -0.35 -5.77
N LEU A 40 -27.18 0.06 -4.91
CA LEU A 40 -27.01 0.01 -3.44
C LEU A 40 -27.29 -1.41 -2.94
N GLU A 41 -26.57 -2.37 -3.47
CA GLU A 41 -26.70 -3.76 -3.07
C GLU A 41 -25.44 -4.19 -2.33
N HIS A 42 -25.64 -4.84 -1.17
CA HIS A 42 -24.54 -5.49 -0.49
C HIS A 42 -24.24 -6.81 -1.20
N LEU A 43 -23.08 -6.89 -1.81
CA LEU A 43 -22.61 -8.16 -2.34
C LEU A 43 -22.37 -9.10 -1.17
N SER A 44 -22.86 -10.34 -1.28
CA SER A 44 -22.49 -11.41 -0.33
C SER A 44 -20.97 -11.57 -0.34
N ALA A 45 -20.38 -11.73 0.82
CA ALA A 45 -18.94 -11.95 0.93
C ALA A 45 -18.51 -13.10 0.01
N PRO A 46 -17.54 -12.88 -0.88
CA PRO A 46 -17.03 -13.93 -1.73
C PRO A 46 -16.43 -15.04 -0.84
N LYS A 47 -16.50 -16.28 -1.30
CA LYS A 47 -15.83 -17.37 -0.61
C LYS A 47 -14.34 -17.04 -0.55
N PRO A 48 -13.70 -17.19 0.63
CA PRO A 48 -12.27 -16.95 0.74
C PRO A 48 -11.52 -17.89 -0.21
N SER A 49 -10.53 -17.35 -0.92
CA SER A 49 -9.63 -18.15 -1.73
C SER A 49 -8.63 -18.89 -0.83
N SER A 50 -8.18 -20.04 -1.27
CA SER A 50 -7.13 -20.78 -0.56
C SER A 50 -5.73 -20.21 -0.79
N THR A 51 -5.54 -19.44 -1.85
CA THR A 51 -4.25 -18.88 -2.24
C THR A 51 -4.46 -17.46 -2.77
N TYR A 52 -3.58 -16.56 -2.39
CA TYR A 52 -3.57 -15.18 -2.83
C TYR A 52 -2.23 -14.87 -3.49
N GLY A 53 -2.27 -14.30 -4.68
CA GLY A 53 -1.07 -13.96 -5.45
C GLY A 53 -0.89 -12.45 -5.55
N LEU A 54 0.32 -11.98 -5.30
CA LEU A 54 0.71 -10.60 -5.56
C LEU A 54 1.58 -10.57 -6.82
N VAL A 55 1.14 -9.82 -7.83
CA VAL A 55 1.78 -9.71 -9.15
C VAL A 55 2.50 -8.37 -9.26
N PRO A 56 3.85 -8.35 -9.29
CA PRO A 56 4.58 -7.09 -9.39
C PRO A 56 4.33 -6.30 -10.68
N ASP A 57 3.96 -6.98 -11.76
CA ASP A 57 3.68 -6.35 -13.06
C ASP A 57 2.44 -5.46 -13.05
N ASP A 58 1.54 -5.63 -12.09
CA ASP A 58 0.37 -4.77 -11.92
C ASP A 58 0.77 -3.35 -11.46
N TYR A 59 1.99 -3.18 -10.97
CA TYR A 59 2.53 -1.92 -10.50
C TYR A 59 3.48 -1.31 -11.52
N VAL A 60 3.01 -0.33 -12.26
CA VAL A 60 3.78 0.33 -13.33
C VAL A 60 5.02 1.02 -12.78
N GLY A 61 6.17 0.74 -13.38
CA GLY A 61 7.45 1.39 -13.04
C GLY A 61 8.19 0.81 -11.84
N VAL A 62 7.66 -0.24 -11.22
CA VAL A 62 8.29 -0.92 -10.06
C VAL A 62 9.30 -1.96 -10.53
N THR A 63 10.49 -1.91 -9.95
CA THR A 63 11.50 -2.97 -10.09
C THR A 63 11.54 -3.81 -8.81
N PRO A 64 10.82 -4.96 -8.77
CA PRO A 64 10.62 -5.71 -7.54
C PRO A 64 11.89 -6.41 -7.09
N LYS A 65 12.20 -6.30 -5.78
CA LYS A 65 13.21 -7.11 -5.10
C LYS A 65 12.58 -7.83 -3.92
N LEU A 66 12.67 -9.17 -3.93
CA LEU A 66 12.07 -10.02 -2.92
C LEU A 66 12.73 -9.85 -1.54
N LEU A 67 11.90 -9.94 -0.51
CA LEU A 67 12.29 -10.01 0.89
C LEU A 67 12.01 -11.40 1.49
N VAL A 68 11.18 -12.21 0.84
CA VAL A 68 10.71 -13.50 1.32
C VAL A 68 11.09 -14.63 0.36
N HIS A 69 11.10 -15.84 0.89
CA HIS A 69 11.35 -17.08 0.16
C HIS A 69 10.14 -18.02 0.27
N ALA A 70 10.05 -18.98 -0.61
CA ALA A 70 9.05 -20.03 -0.49
C ALA A 70 9.24 -20.81 0.81
N GLY A 71 8.17 -21.02 1.56
CA GLY A 71 8.16 -21.64 2.89
C GLY A 71 8.25 -20.65 4.07
N ASP A 72 8.41 -19.35 3.80
CA ASP A 72 8.42 -18.36 4.88
C ASP A 72 6.99 -18.10 5.38
N LYS A 73 6.85 -18.00 6.70
CA LYS A 73 5.59 -17.59 7.32
C LYS A 73 5.47 -16.08 7.31
N VAL A 74 4.34 -15.60 6.84
CA VAL A 74 4.04 -14.17 6.73
C VAL A 74 2.71 -13.85 7.42
N GLU A 75 2.66 -12.68 8.00
CA GLU A 75 1.43 -12.11 8.56
C GLU A 75 0.87 -11.08 7.59
N CYS A 76 -0.40 -10.75 7.78
CA CYS A 76 -1.02 -9.65 7.05
C CYS A 76 -0.22 -8.36 7.30
N GLY A 77 0.26 -7.72 6.23
CA GLY A 77 1.13 -6.55 6.31
C GLY A 77 2.63 -6.84 6.29
N THR A 78 3.06 -8.11 6.32
CA THR A 78 4.49 -8.45 6.15
C THR A 78 4.95 -8.09 4.75
N PRO A 79 6.08 -7.36 4.57
CA PRO A 79 6.57 -6.98 3.26
C PRO A 79 7.09 -8.19 2.49
N LEU A 80 6.54 -8.42 1.29
CA LEU A 80 6.92 -9.51 0.39
C LEU A 80 8.05 -9.08 -0.56
N PHE A 81 7.94 -7.90 -1.11
CA PHE A 81 8.98 -7.31 -1.95
C PHE A 81 8.96 -5.79 -1.85
N TYR A 82 10.00 -5.15 -2.32
CA TYR A 82 10.12 -3.70 -2.36
C TYR A 82 10.60 -3.23 -3.74
N ASP A 83 10.43 -1.94 -4.02
CA ASP A 83 10.97 -1.35 -5.23
C ASP A 83 12.47 -1.08 -5.07
N LYS A 84 13.27 -1.60 -5.99
CA LYS A 84 14.72 -1.38 -6.01
C LYS A 84 15.08 0.10 -6.16
N THR A 85 14.26 0.88 -6.89
CA THR A 85 14.49 2.30 -7.14
C THR A 85 14.19 3.13 -5.89
N PHE A 86 13.11 2.76 -5.19
CA PHE A 86 12.66 3.42 -3.96
C PHE A 86 12.48 2.38 -2.84
N PRO A 87 13.52 2.04 -2.10
CA PRO A 87 13.47 0.97 -1.09
C PRO A 87 12.47 1.20 0.06
N GLU A 88 11.98 2.42 0.20
CA GLU A 88 10.96 2.78 1.17
C GLU A 88 9.58 2.23 0.79
N ILE A 89 9.35 2.02 -0.51
CA ILE A 89 8.09 1.49 -1.03
C ILE A 89 8.11 -0.03 -0.91
N LYS A 90 7.30 -0.54 0.02
CA LYS A 90 7.17 -1.97 0.32
C LYS A 90 5.78 -2.46 -0.06
N PHE A 91 5.73 -3.62 -0.68
CA PHE A 91 4.50 -4.31 -1.04
C PHE A 91 4.27 -5.46 -0.07
N THR A 92 3.15 -5.38 0.65
CA THR A 92 2.87 -6.24 1.80
C THR A 92 1.89 -7.35 1.47
N SER A 93 1.94 -8.42 2.26
CA SER A 93 0.99 -9.54 2.15
C SER A 93 -0.42 -9.09 2.51
N PRO A 94 -1.43 -9.42 1.70
CA PRO A 94 -2.84 -9.16 2.01
C PRO A 94 -3.41 -10.11 3.06
N VAL A 95 -2.78 -11.26 3.26
CA VAL A 95 -3.24 -12.32 4.17
C VAL A 95 -2.09 -12.87 5.00
N ALA A 96 -2.44 -13.49 6.11
CA ALA A 96 -1.50 -14.25 6.92
C ALA A 96 -1.48 -15.70 6.42
N GLY A 97 -0.29 -16.25 6.25
CA GLY A 97 -0.11 -17.61 5.75
C GLY A 97 1.34 -17.98 5.60
N GLU A 98 1.59 -18.90 4.68
CA GLU A 98 2.93 -19.31 4.28
C GLU A 98 3.12 -19.01 2.80
N VAL A 99 4.29 -18.54 2.43
CA VAL A 99 4.62 -18.31 1.01
C VAL A 99 4.73 -19.65 0.32
N VAL A 100 3.72 -19.98 -0.50
CA VAL A 100 3.63 -21.25 -1.22
C VAL A 100 4.65 -21.30 -2.35
N ALA A 101 4.68 -20.25 -3.16
CA ALA A 101 5.54 -20.19 -4.32
C ALA A 101 5.95 -18.77 -4.68
N VAL A 102 7.14 -18.66 -5.26
CA VAL A 102 7.61 -17.45 -5.92
C VAL A 102 7.85 -17.81 -7.39
N ASN A 103 6.92 -17.42 -8.24
CA ASN A 103 6.98 -17.71 -9.66
C ASN A 103 7.94 -16.73 -10.34
N ARG A 104 8.87 -17.27 -11.11
CA ARG A 104 9.85 -16.49 -11.86
C ARG A 104 9.78 -16.83 -13.35
N GLY A 105 9.82 -15.81 -14.17
CA GLY A 105 9.87 -15.92 -15.62
C GLY A 105 11.28 -15.79 -16.19
N ALA A 106 11.33 -15.53 -17.48
CA ALA A 106 12.57 -15.28 -18.20
C ALA A 106 13.39 -14.16 -17.53
N LYS A 107 14.72 -14.28 -17.60
CA LYS A 107 15.67 -13.32 -17.00
C LYS A 107 15.47 -13.09 -15.47
N ARG A 108 14.96 -14.11 -14.76
CA ARG A 108 14.68 -14.06 -13.31
C ARG A 108 13.63 -13.03 -12.89
N LYS A 109 12.82 -12.56 -13.83
CA LYS A 109 11.71 -11.66 -13.51
C LYS A 109 10.74 -12.33 -12.55
N ILE A 110 10.31 -11.61 -11.51
CA ILE A 110 9.31 -12.11 -10.58
C ILE A 110 7.95 -11.93 -11.22
N LEU A 111 7.21 -13.02 -11.40
CA LEU A 111 5.87 -13.02 -11.99
C LEU A 111 4.80 -12.90 -10.92
N SER A 112 4.88 -13.72 -9.88
CA SER A 112 3.95 -13.67 -8.75
C SER A 112 4.58 -14.19 -7.47
N VAL A 113 4.07 -13.71 -6.34
CA VAL A 113 4.35 -14.25 -5.01
C VAL A 113 3.04 -14.75 -4.45
N GLU A 114 2.96 -16.05 -4.16
CA GLU A 114 1.75 -16.73 -3.70
C GLU A 114 1.84 -17.05 -2.21
N VAL A 115 0.79 -16.67 -1.47
CA VAL A 115 0.63 -16.88 -0.02
C VAL A 115 -0.63 -17.68 0.25
#